data_18e5553c5979b0173779392243f45271
#
_entry.id   18e5553c5979b0173779392243f45271
#
_cell.length_a   1.000
_cell.length_b   1.000
_cell.length_c   1.000
_cell.angle_alpha   90.00
_cell.angle_beta   90.00
_cell.angle_gamma   90.00
#
_symmetry.space_group_name_H-M   'P 1'
#
loop_
_entity.id
_entity.type
_entity.pdbx_description
1 polymer ?
#
loop_
_entity_poly.entity_id
_entity_poly.type
_entity_poly.pdbx_seq_one_letter_code
_entity_poly.pdbx_strand_id
1 'polypeptide(L)'
;MVWPINEIRACGLWPSYTPKHYYAFRVYDDSELFNYDMFDRRKEKSEAIRNCELWQKITSEVIPLEDIYQVVYKYSYETILNVSRLIESPHTNPRVGNQFVNYLIQYECKEIAEFLVLAKLCEKIRWEQNSPWYYPVEDDGVNTTLRDIARQAMAYKGTMLKDRYALQAIRALFASSLYERCINFWNDNHEAIPDGLIKEMIQ
;
A
#
# COMPACT_ATOMS: atom_id res chain seq x y z
N MET A 1 -44.73 7.30 -35.82
CA MET A 1 -43.25 7.34 -35.84
C MET A 1 -42.79 7.22 -34.41
N VAL A 2 -42.43 5.99 -33.96
CA VAL A 2 -42.08 5.71 -32.58
C VAL A 2 -40.54 5.74 -32.53
N TRP A 3 -40.01 6.68 -31.78
CA TRP A 3 -38.57 6.73 -31.50
C TRP A 3 -38.20 5.56 -30.57
N PRO A 4 -37.14 4.76 -30.86
CA PRO A 4 -36.69 3.77 -29.94
C PRO A 4 -36.12 4.51 -28.71
N ILE A 5 -36.69 4.25 -27.56
CA ILE A 5 -36.10 4.64 -26.28
C ILE A 5 -34.83 3.83 -26.16
N ASN A 6 -33.71 4.43 -26.52
CA ASN A 6 -32.41 3.89 -26.10
C ASN A 6 -32.40 3.87 -24.59
N GLU A 7 -32.35 2.68 -24.04
CA GLU A 7 -32.14 2.46 -22.61
C GLU A 7 -30.99 3.33 -22.11
N ILE A 8 -31.35 4.38 -21.39
CA ILE A 8 -30.40 5.14 -20.60
C ILE A 8 -29.99 4.17 -19.48
N ARG A 9 -28.93 3.41 -19.69
CA ARG A 9 -28.24 2.66 -18.62
C ARG A 9 -27.51 3.67 -17.75
N ALA A 10 -28.26 4.41 -16.97
CA ALA A 10 -27.75 5.47 -16.09
C ALA A 10 -27.22 4.96 -14.75
N CYS A 11 -27.04 3.68 -14.57
CA CYS A 11 -26.42 3.14 -13.36
C CYS A 11 -25.41 2.05 -13.70
N GLY A 12 -24.15 2.47 -13.80
CA GLY A 12 -23.08 1.66 -13.28
C GLY A 12 -22.76 0.37 -13.97
N LEU A 13 -22.73 0.30 -15.28
CA LEU A 13 -21.70 -0.54 -15.89
C LEU A 13 -20.40 0.25 -15.84
N TRP A 14 -19.68 0.10 -14.76
CA TRP A 14 -18.25 0.39 -14.77
C TRP A 14 -17.67 -0.41 -15.92
N PRO A 15 -17.00 0.22 -16.89
CA PRO A 15 -16.31 -0.55 -17.91
C PRO A 15 -15.40 -1.52 -17.16
N SER A 16 -15.43 -2.78 -17.58
CA SER A 16 -14.53 -3.82 -17.10
C SER A 16 -13.04 -3.51 -17.34
N TYR A 17 -12.79 -2.36 -17.94
CA TYR A 17 -11.47 -1.81 -18.22
C TYR A 17 -11.19 -0.64 -17.29
N THR A 18 -10.54 -0.91 -16.18
CA THR A 18 -9.91 0.12 -15.34
C THR A 18 -8.50 0.35 -15.89
N PRO A 19 -8.15 1.59 -16.24
CA PRO A 19 -6.77 1.89 -16.68
C PRO A 19 -5.76 1.43 -15.65
N LYS A 20 -4.63 0.84 -16.09
CA LYS A 20 -3.60 0.26 -15.21
C LYS A 20 -3.12 1.22 -14.09
N HIS A 21 -3.10 2.52 -14.35
CA HIS A 21 -2.71 3.53 -13.37
C HIS A 21 -3.70 3.70 -12.19
N TYR A 22 -4.94 3.24 -12.31
CA TYR A 22 -5.88 3.24 -11.19
C TYR A 22 -5.56 2.19 -10.13
N TYR A 23 -4.83 1.14 -10.48
CA TYR A 23 -4.45 0.07 -9.54
C TYR A 23 -3.43 0.53 -8.49
N ALA A 24 -2.65 1.57 -8.76
CA ALA A 24 -1.73 2.14 -7.77
C ALA A 24 -2.44 2.67 -6.52
N PHE A 25 -3.75 2.96 -6.61
CA PHE A 25 -4.55 3.54 -5.54
C PHE A 25 -5.67 2.63 -5.02
N ARG A 26 -5.89 1.47 -5.63
CA ARG A 26 -6.84 0.50 -5.09
C ARG A 26 -6.21 -0.27 -3.93
N VAL A 27 -6.93 -0.28 -2.80
CA VAL A 27 -6.83 -1.37 -1.84
C VAL A 27 -7.40 -2.58 -2.58
N TYR A 28 -6.57 -3.57 -2.81
CA TYR A 28 -6.83 -4.71 -3.68
C TYR A 28 -8.13 -5.42 -3.34
N ASP A 29 -8.92 -5.73 -4.35
CA ASP A 29 -9.94 -6.76 -4.27
C ASP A 29 -9.21 -8.11 -4.18
N ASP A 30 -9.29 -8.70 -3.00
CA ASP A 30 -8.58 -9.93 -2.64
C ASP A 30 -8.92 -11.15 -3.50
N SER A 31 -10.08 -11.11 -4.18
CA SER A 31 -10.56 -12.24 -4.99
C SER A 31 -9.71 -12.52 -6.23
N GLU A 32 -8.95 -11.53 -6.72
CA GLU A 32 -8.14 -11.67 -7.93
C GLU A 32 -6.70 -12.12 -7.65
N LEU A 33 -6.19 -11.97 -6.43
CA LEU A 33 -4.79 -12.18 -6.12
C LEU A 33 -4.37 -13.64 -5.97
N PHE A 34 -5.31 -14.49 -5.55
CA PHE A 34 -5.09 -15.94 -5.38
C PHE A 34 -6.01 -16.80 -6.22
N ASN A 35 -6.63 -16.25 -7.26
CA ASN A 35 -7.31 -17.08 -8.21
C ASN A 35 -6.26 -17.91 -8.97
N TYR A 36 -6.24 -19.21 -8.72
CA TYR A 36 -5.30 -20.18 -9.33
C TYR A 36 -5.24 -20.08 -10.87
N ASP A 37 -6.30 -19.55 -11.48
CA ASP A 37 -6.38 -19.30 -12.93
C ASP A 37 -5.49 -18.15 -13.42
N MET A 38 -5.04 -17.25 -12.54
CA MET A 38 -4.13 -16.16 -12.92
C MET A 38 -2.69 -16.63 -13.11
N PHE A 39 -2.29 -17.70 -12.44
CA PHE A 39 -0.97 -18.29 -12.61
C PHE A 39 -0.81 -18.98 -13.97
N ASP A 40 -1.90 -19.43 -14.59
CA ASP A 40 -1.86 -20.25 -15.79
C ASP A 40 -2.08 -19.46 -17.10
N ARG A 41 -2.73 -18.28 -17.05
CA ARG A 41 -3.13 -17.56 -18.27
C ARG A 41 -2.32 -16.32 -18.64
N ARG A 42 -1.53 -15.76 -17.73
CA ARG A 42 -0.66 -14.62 -18.05
C ARG A 42 0.72 -14.85 -17.47
N LYS A 43 1.70 -14.85 -18.33
CA LYS A 43 3.14 -14.99 -17.98
C LYS A 43 3.68 -13.85 -17.09
N GLU A 44 2.86 -12.87 -16.73
CA GLU A 44 3.27 -11.75 -15.88
C GLU A 44 2.79 -11.98 -14.44
N LYS A 45 3.74 -11.95 -13.52
CA LYS A 45 3.45 -11.99 -12.08
C LYS A 45 2.63 -10.77 -11.67
N SER A 46 1.63 -10.94 -10.80
CA SER A 46 0.88 -9.81 -10.26
C SER A 46 1.80 -8.81 -9.53
N GLU A 47 1.40 -7.54 -9.48
CA GLU A 47 2.16 -6.49 -8.77
C GLU A 47 2.39 -6.84 -7.30
N ALA A 48 1.41 -7.49 -6.65
CA ALA A 48 1.56 -7.92 -5.27
C ALA A 48 2.64 -8.99 -5.08
N ILE A 49 2.71 -9.97 -5.99
CA ILE A 49 3.78 -10.98 -5.95
C ILE A 49 5.13 -10.33 -6.20
N ARG A 50 5.25 -9.46 -7.21
CA ARG A 50 6.47 -8.69 -7.47
C ARG A 50 6.90 -7.85 -6.24
N ASN A 51 5.93 -7.24 -5.56
CA ASN A 51 6.21 -6.49 -4.34
C ASN A 51 6.65 -7.39 -3.17
N CYS A 52 6.05 -8.57 -3.00
CA CYS A 52 6.50 -9.55 -2.01
C CYS A 52 7.93 -10.05 -2.31
N GLU A 53 8.28 -10.27 -3.56
CA GLU A 53 9.65 -10.61 -3.98
C GLU A 53 10.65 -9.48 -3.65
N LEU A 54 10.24 -8.22 -3.79
CA LEU A 54 11.07 -7.08 -3.36
C LEU A 54 11.25 -7.05 -1.84
N TRP A 55 10.22 -7.37 -1.06
CA TRP A 55 10.35 -7.52 0.38
C TRP A 55 11.27 -8.68 0.76
N GLN A 56 11.15 -9.81 0.07
CA GLN A 56 12.00 -10.98 0.26
C GLN A 56 13.47 -10.65 0.03
N LYS A 57 13.80 -9.87 -1.01
CA LYS A 57 15.18 -9.39 -1.28
C LYS A 57 15.74 -8.49 -0.18
N ILE A 58 14.88 -7.67 0.45
CA ILE A 58 15.30 -6.78 1.54
C ILE A 58 15.53 -7.55 2.84
N THR A 59 14.83 -8.66 3.05
CA THR A 59 14.87 -9.43 4.29
C THR A 59 15.61 -10.75 4.11
N SER A 60 14.96 -11.80 3.65
CA SER A 60 15.57 -13.10 3.40
C SER A 60 14.80 -13.90 2.36
N GLU A 61 15.53 -14.48 1.41
CA GLU A 61 14.94 -15.33 0.36
C GLU A 61 14.30 -16.63 0.88
N VAL A 62 14.60 -17.00 2.14
CA VAL A 62 14.03 -18.21 2.78
C VAL A 62 12.59 -17.95 3.27
N ILE A 63 12.17 -16.69 3.44
CA ILE A 63 10.83 -16.37 3.93
C ILE A 63 9.81 -16.65 2.83
N PRO A 64 8.74 -17.44 3.10
CA PRO A 64 7.69 -17.69 2.12
C PRO A 64 7.01 -16.38 1.67
N LEU A 65 6.76 -16.26 0.36
CA LEU A 65 6.05 -15.09 -0.19
C LEU A 65 4.66 -14.92 0.42
N GLU A 66 3.98 -16.03 0.75
CA GLU A 66 2.69 -16.02 1.42
C GLU A 66 2.76 -15.33 2.79
N ASP A 67 3.80 -15.60 3.59
CA ASP A 67 3.98 -14.96 4.90
C ASP A 67 4.21 -13.46 4.78
N ILE A 68 4.97 -13.04 3.77
CA ILE A 68 5.16 -11.62 3.44
C ILE A 68 3.85 -11.01 3.01
N TYR A 69 3.10 -11.68 2.14
CA TYR A 69 1.82 -11.22 1.65
C TYR A 69 0.81 -11.01 2.78
N GLN A 70 0.70 -11.97 3.70
CA GLN A 70 -0.17 -11.86 4.86
C GLN A 70 0.13 -10.61 5.69
N VAL A 71 1.41 -10.32 5.94
CA VAL A 71 1.81 -9.16 6.73
C VAL A 71 1.57 -7.85 5.97
N VAL A 72 1.99 -7.78 4.70
CA VAL A 72 1.94 -6.54 3.91
C VAL A 72 0.50 -6.19 3.51
N TYR A 73 -0.33 -7.18 3.19
CA TYR A 73 -1.65 -6.93 2.60
C TYR A 73 -2.83 -7.29 3.51
N LYS A 74 -2.70 -8.30 4.38
CA LYS A 74 -3.83 -8.81 5.17
C LYS A 74 -3.87 -8.33 6.61
N TYR A 75 -2.71 -8.05 7.21
CA TYR A 75 -2.69 -7.59 8.60
C TYR A 75 -3.29 -6.19 8.72
N SER A 76 -4.08 -6.00 9.79
CA SER A 76 -4.62 -4.69 10.15
C SER A 76 -3.53 -3.77 10.73
N TYR A 77 -3.84 -2.47 10.78
CA TYR A 77 -2.98 -1.50 11.46
C TYR A 77 -2.66 -1.91 12.90
N GLU A 78 -3.67 -2.35 13.66
CA GLU A 78 -3.53 -2.77 15.05
C GLU A 78 -2.59 -3.98 15.19
N THR A 79 -2.70 -4.93 14.27
CA THR A 79 -1.83 -6.11 14.25
C THR A 79 -0.37 -5.72 13.99
N ILE A 80 -0.13 -4.86 13.02
CA ILE A 80 1.23 -4.37 12.71
C ILE A 80 1.79 -3.52 13.85
N LEU A 81 0.97 -2.68 14.48
CA LEU A 81 1.38 -1.91 15.66
C LEU A 81 1.82 -2.81 16.82
N ASN A 82 1.13 -3.93 17.03
CA ASN A 82 1.53 -4.91 18.03
C ASN A 82 2.86 -5.60 17.66
N VAL A 83 3.06 -5.94 16.39
CA VAL A 83 4.37 -6.47 15.92
C VAL A 83 5.49 -5.46 16.18
N SER A 84 5.28 -4.17 15.86
CA SER A 84 6.28 -3.12 16.13
C SER A 84 6.63 -3.03 17.60
N ARG A 85 5.64 -3.10 18.51
CA ARG A 85 5.87 -3.10 19.96
C ARG A 85 6.67 -4.32 20.43
N LEU A 86 6.46 -5.50 19.84
CA LEU A 86 7.24 -6.70 20.15
C LEU A 86 8.72 -6.54 19.74
N ILE A 87 8.98 -5.86 18.63
CA ILE A 87 10.34 -5.56 18.16
C ILE A 87 11.05 -4.57 19.11
N GLU A 88 10.30 -3.62 19.68
CA GLU A 88 10.83 -2.64 20.64
C GLU A 88 11.08 -3.25 22.03
N SER A 89 10.44 -4.37 22.37
CA SER A 89 10.51 -5.02 23.67
C SER A 89 11.05 -6.46 23.53
N PRO A 90 12.35 -6.66 23.29
CA PRO A 90 12.94 -7.94 22.90
C PRO A 90 12.93 -9.01 24.02
N HIS A 91 12.45 -8.70 25.23
CA HIS A 91 12.42 -9.65 26.36
C HIS A 91 11.36 -10.75 26.23
N THR A 92 10.43 -10.62 25.31
CA THR A 92 9.47 -11.66 24.96
C THR A 92 9.69 -12.01 23.49
N ASN A 93 10.30 -13.15 23.22
CA ASN A 93 10.49 -13.64 21.85
C ASN A 93 9.35 -14.64 21.51
N PRO A 94 8.12 -14.14 21.26
CA PRO A 94 7.00 -15.01 20.94
C PRO A 94 7.21 -15.55 19.55
N ARG A 95 7.23 -16.88 19.40
CA ARG A 95 7.14 -17.49 18.09
C ARG A 95 5.74 -17.28 17.56
N VAL A 96 5.62 -16.49 16.49
CA VAL A 96 4.38 -16.28 15.76
C VAL A 96 4.34 -17.27 14.59
N GLY A 97 3.14 -17.68 14.15
CA GLY A 97 2.99 -18.62 13.04
C GLY A 97 3.50 -18.10 11.68
N ASN A 98 3.83 -16.81 11.57
CA ASN A 98 4.30 -16.15 10.35
C ASN A 98 5.82 -15.95 10.40
N GLN A 99 6.54 -16.46 9.39
CA GLN A 99 8.00 -16.42 9.34
C GLN A 99 8.55 -15.01 9.08
N PHE A 100 7.82 -14.18 8.34
CA PHE A 100 8.23 -12.79 8.12
C PHE A 100 8.19 -11.99 9.43
N VAL A 101 7.14 -12.15 10.24
CA VAL A 101 7.06 -11.52 11.58
C VAL A 101 8.20 -12.02 12.49
N ASN A 102 8.45 -13.33 12.50
CA ASN A 102 9.55 -13.90 13.30
C ASN A 102 10.91 -13.33 12.89
N TYR A 103 11.13 -13.15 11.57
CA TYR A 103 12.33 -12.50 11.06
C TYR A 103 12.45 -11.05 11.56
N LEU A 104 11.38 -10.26 11.46
CA LEU A 104 11.38 -8.86 11.90
C LEU A 104 11.70 -8.74 13.40
N ILE A 105 11.16 -9.64 14.24
CA ILE A 105 11.40 -9.66 15.67
C ILE A 105 12.85 -10.12 15.96
N GLN A 106 13.29 -11.21 15.34
CA GLN A 106 14.61 -11.80 15.58
C GLN A 106 15.76 -10.86 15.22
N TYR A 107 15.61 -10.11 14.14
CA TYR A 107 16.63 -9.19 13.63
C TYR A 107 16.36 -7.73 14.02
N GLU A 108 15.40 -7.49 14.92
CA GLU A 108 15.03 -6.14 15.39
C GLU A 108 14.85 -5.13 14.26
N CYS A 109 14.12 -5.54 13.21
CA CYS A 109 13.94 -4.74 11.99
C CYS A 109 13.03 -3.53 12.22
N LYS A 110 13.42 -2.58 13.09
CA LYS A 110 12.63 -1.41 13.48
C LYS A 110 12.21 -0.56 12.29
N GLU A 111 13.15 -0.29 11.39
CA GLU A 111 12.89 0.54 10.19
C GLU A 111 11.78 -0.03 9.29
N ILE A 112 11.75 -1.37 9.11
CA ILE A 112 10.69 -2.05 8.36
C ILE A 112 9.37 -1.97 9.12
N ALA A 113 9.38 -2.19 10.43
CA ALA A 113 8.19 -2.13 11.27
C ALA A 113 7.57 -0.72 11.29
N GLU A 114 8.38 0.33 11.44
CA GLU A 114 7.95 1.73 11.37
C GLU A 114 7.29 2.05 10.02
N PHE A 115 7.92 1.62 8.92
CA PHE A 115 7.33 1.77 7.60
C PHE A 115 5.99 1.06 7.47
N LEU A 116 5.88 -0.20 7.91
CA LEU A 116 4.65 -0.97 7.83
C LEU A 116 3.53 -0.33 8.68
N VAL A 117 3.86 0.17 9.88
CA VAL A 117 2.91 0.92 10.72
C VAL A 117 2.40 2.16 9.99
N LEU A 118 3.29 2.95 9.38
CA LEU A 118 2.93 4.15 8.63
C LEU A 118 2.05 3.82 7.42
N ALA A 119 2.41 2.79 6.66
CA ALA A 119 1.67 2.36 5.48
C ALA A 119 0.27 1.86 5.85
N LYS A 120 0.15 1.06 6.92
CA LYS A 120 -1.15 0.54 7.41
C LYS A 120 -2.03 1.62 8.03
N LEU A 121 -1.44 2.63 8.66
CA LEU A 121 -2.18 3.79 9.14
C LEU A 121 -2.80 4.56 7.96
N CYS A 122 -2.05 4.80 6.91
CA CYS A 122 -2.55 5.46 5.71
C CYS A 122 -3.67 4.64 5.04
N GLU A 123 -3.52 3.32 4.97
CA GLU A 123 -4.52 2.41 4.44
C GLU A 123 -5.82 2.45 5.25
N LYS A 124 -5.73 2.37 6.59
CA LYS A 124 -6.85 2.46 7.51
C LYS A 124 -7.65 3.75 7.33
N ILE A 125 -6.97 4.90 7.31
CA ILE A 125 -7.62 6.20 7.16
C ILE A 125 -8.33 6.32 5.82
N ARG A 126 -7.72 5.84 4.74
CA ARG A 126 -8.35 5.83 3.41
C ARG A 126 -9.56 4.92 3.35
N TRP A 127 -9.53 3.79 4.03
CA TRP A 127 -10.68 2.90 4.13
C TRP A 127 -11.86 3.56 4.86
N GLU A 128 -11.58 4.25 5.96
CA GLU A 128 -12.58 4.99 6.71
C GLU A 128 -13.19 6.15 5.91
N GLN A 129 -12.41 6.81 5.03
CA GLN A 129 -12.90 7.85 4.11
C GLN A 129 -13.80 7.30 2.99
N ASN A 130 -13.60 6.07 2.56
CA ASN A 130 -14.41 5.42 1.53
C ASN A 130 -15.75 4.88 2.04
N SER A 131 -16.21 5.31 3.21
CA SER A 131 -17.57 5.14 3.66
C SER A 131 -18.55 5.72 2.62
N PRO A 132 -19.74 5.13 2.41
CA PRO A 132 -20.46 5.20 1.15
C PRO A 132 -20.70 6.63 0.65
N TRP A 133 -20.42 6.84 -0.57
CA TRP A 133 -20.38 7.99 -1.50
C TRP A 133 -21.53 9.01 -1.45
N TYR A 134 -22.30 9.09 -0.38
CA TYR A 134 -23.50 9.91 -0.33
C TYR A 134 -23.34 11.25 0.41
N TYR A 135 -22.31 11.41 1.22
CA TYR A 135 -22.04 12.69 1.90
C TYR A 135 -20.55 12.96 1.98
N PRO A 136 -20.05 14.07 1.45
CA PRO A 136 -18.70 14.51 1.77
C PRO A 136 -18.65 14.78 3.27
N VAL A 137 -17.92 13.94 4.00
CA VAL A 137 -17.56 14.21 5.38
C VAL A 137 -16.48 15.29 5.32
N GLU A 138 -16.83 16.51 5.69
CA GLU A 138 -15.85 17.53 6.01
C GLU A 138 -15.13 17.11 7.30
N ASP A 139 -14.09 16.30 7.13
CA ASP A 139 -13.29 15.85 8.27
C ASP A 139 -11.88 16.43 8.17
N ASP A 140 -11.68 17.57 8.80
CA ASP A 140 -10.37 18.21 8.96
C ASP A 140 -9.37 17.29 9.70
N GLY A 141 -9.85 16.38 10.55
CA GLY A 141 -9.01 15.45 11.31
C GLY A 141 -8.30 14.41 10.42
N VAL A 142 -9.00 13.85 9.45
CA VAL A 142 -8.43 12.86 8.51
C VAL A 142 -7.37 13.50 7.62
N ASN A 143 -7.66 14.67 7.07
CA ASN A 143 -6.69 15.41 6.26
C ASN A 143 -5.44 15.79 7.06
N THR A 144 -5.57 16.14 8.33
CA THR A 144 -4.44 16.42 9.21
C THR A 144 -3.57 15.18 9.40
N THR A 145 -4.18 14.03 9.67
CA THR A 145 -3.44 12.77 9.84
C THR A 145 -2.72 12.34 8.55
N LEU A 146 -3.36 12.46 7.38
CA LEU A 146 -2.72 12.17 6.10
C LEU A 146 -1.54 13.10 5.81
N ARG A 147 -1.65 14.39 6.14
CA ARG A 147 -0.56 15.35 6.03
C ARG A 147 0.61 15.00 6.94
N ASP A 148 0.32 14.51 8.15
CA ASP A 148 1.34 14.04 9.09
C ASP A 148 2.05 12.78 8.58
N ILE A 149 1.32 11.83 8.01
CA ILE A 149 1.89 10.66 7.33
C ILE A 149 2.81 11.09 6.19
N ALA A 150 2.34 12.00 5.32
CA ALA A 150 3.15 12.52 4.24
C ALA A 150 4.44 13.17 4.75
N ARG A 151 4.35 14.01 5.79
CA ARG A 151 5.50 14.67 6.41
C ARG A 151 6.51 13.66 6.97
N GLN A 152 6.05 12.64 7.68
CA GLN A 152 6.90 11.57 8.20
C GLN A 152 7.57 10.78 7.07
N ALA A 153 6.81 10.43 6.03
CA ALA A 153 7.35 9.72 4.88
C ALA A 153 8.42 10.54 4.13
N MET A 154 8.18 11.83 3.92
CA MET A 154 9.15 12.76 3.29
C MET A 154 10.38 13.01 4.15
N ALA A 155 10.28 12.90 5.47
CA ALA A 155 11.39 13.10 6.41
C ALA A 155 12.33 11.90 6.49
N TYR A 156 11.98 10.75 5.90
CA TYR A 156 12.83 9.57 5.93
C TYR A 156 14.20 9.83 5.28
N LYS A 157 15.27 9.43 5.98
CA LYS A 157 16.67 9.66 5.55
C LYS A 157 17.43 8.37 5.24
N GLY A 158 16.82 7.20 5.52
CA GLY A 158 17.41 5.92 5.19
C GLY A 158 17.48 5.67 3.68
N THR A 159 18.19 4.63 3.30
CA THR A 159 18.35 4.23 1.89
C THR A 159 17.56 2.99 1.54
N MET A 160 17.37 2.08 2.50
CA MET A 160 16.79 0.76 2.28
C MET A 160 15.34 0.80 1.80
N LEU A 161 14.53 1.71 2.34
CA LEU A 161 13.10 1.84 2.04
C LEU A 161 12.75 3.18 1.36
N LYS A 162 13.73 3.83 0.73
CA LYS A 162 13.56 5.17 0.17
C LYS A 162 12.45 5.24 -0.88
N ASP A 163 12.40 4.28 -1.77
CA ASP A 163 11.36 4.14 -2.79
C ASP A 163 9.97 3.94 -2.17
N ARG A 164 9.88 3.11 -1.14
CA ARG A 164 8.64 2.80 -0.43
C ARG A 164 8.11 4.00 0.36
N TYR A 165 8.99 4.73 1.04
CA TYR A 165 8.62 5.97 1.72
C TYR A 165 8.20 7.06 0.73
N ALA A 166 8.86 7.15 -0.44
CA ALA A 166 8.45 8.07 -1.50
C ALA A 166 7.03 7.74 -2.02
N LEU A 167 6.74 6.46 -2.29
CA LEU A 167 5.41 6.02 -2.66
C LEU A 167 4.38 6.39 -1.58
N GLN A 168 4.71 6.18 -0.30
CA GLN A 168 3.80 6.48 0.79
C GLN A 168 3.55 7.98 0.96
N ALA A 169 4.57 8.82 0.76
CA ALA A 169 4.44 10.27 0.76
C ALA A 169 3.48 10.75 -0.34
N ILE A 170 3.68 10.25 -1.56
CA ILE A 170 2.83 10.59 -2.72
C ILE A 170 1.38 10.14 -2.48
N ARG A 171 1.17 8.90 -1.99
CA ARG A 171 -0.16 8.39 -1.68
C ARG A 171 -0.89 9.24 -0.62
N ALA A 172 -0.19 9.65 0.42
CA ALA A 172 -0.78 10.47 1.48
C ALA A 172 -1.06 11.91 1.02
N LEU A 173 -0.16 12.53 0.23
CA LEU A 173 -0.37 13.85 -0.37
C LEU A 173 -1.57 13.83 -1.33
N PHE A 174 -1.64 12.81 -2.20
CA PHE A 174 -2.75 12.65 -3.14
C PHE A 174 -4.09 12.47 -2.41
N ALA A 175 -4.12 11.59 -1.40
CA ALA A 175 -5.32 11.35 -0.60
C ALA A 175 -5.77 12.59 0.20
N SER A 176 -4.84 13.52 0.52
CA SER A 176 -5.15 14.82 1.15
C SER A 176 -5.52 15.91 0.14
N SER A 177 -5.67 15.57 -1.15
CA SER A 177 -5.91 16.54 -2.23
C SER A 177 -4.82 17.61 -2.40
N LEU A 178 -3.61 17.34 -1.91
CA LEU A 178 -2.45 18.24 -2.04
C LEU A 178 -1.67 17.96 -3.33
N TYR A 179 -2.35 18.02 -4.47
CA TYR A 179 -1.83 17.59 -5.77
C TYR A 179 -0.58 18.35 -6.21
N GLU A 180 -0.54 19.66 -6.01
CA GLU A 180 0.64 20.47 -6.34
C GLU A 180 1.88 20.02 -5.54
N ARG A 181 1.71 19.76 -4.25
CA ARG A 181 2.80 19.25 -3.40
C ARG A 181 3.23 17.84 -3.82
N CYS A 182 2.30 17.02 -4.27
CA CYS A 182 2.58 15.69 -4.80
C CYS A 182 3.47 15.77 -6.04
N ILE A 183 3.12 16.64 -7.00
CA ILE A 183 3.87 16.86 -8.23
C ILE A 183 5.26 17.42 -7.93
N ASN A 184 5.35 18.43 -7.05
CA ASN A 184 6.63 19.02 -6.66
C ASN A 184 7.54 17.98 -6.00
N PHE A 185 6.99 17.20 -5.05
CA PHE A 185 7.76 16.13 -4.40
C PHE A 185 8.27 15.10 -5.42
N TRP A 186 7.45 14.70 -6.39
CA TRP A 186 7.88 13.80 -7.47
C TRP A 186 9.01 14.41 -8.30
N ASN A 187 8.84 15.64 -8.78
CA ASN A 187 9.84 16.33 -9.60
C ASN A 187 11.20 16.47 -8.89
N ASP A 188 11.17 16.71 -7.58
CA ASP A 188 12.37 16.89 -6.77
C ASP A 188 13.09 15.57 -6.43
N ASN A 189 12.38 14.43 -6.47
CA ASN A 189 12.90 13.16 -5.92
C ASN A 189 12.94 12.00 -6.92
N HIS A 190 12.30 12.08 -8.09
CA HIS A 190 12.13 10.95 -9.01
C HIS A 190 13.45 10.34 -9.52
N GLU A 191 14.50 11.17 -9.68
CA GLU A 191 15.83 10.69 -10.09
C GLU A 191 16.52 9.87 -8.98
N ALA A 192 16.21 10.18 -7.72
CA ALA A 192 16.79 9.48 -6.57
C ALA A 192 16.02 8.20 -6.17
N ILE A 193 14.88 7.92 -6.82
CA ILE A 193 14.11 6.70 -6.64
C ILE A 193 14.60 5.67 -7.66
N PRO A 194 15.03 4.47 -7.22
CA PRO A 194 15.48 3.41 -8.12
C PRO A 194 14.40 3.01 -9.12
N ASP A 195 14.82 2.71 -10.35
CA ASP A 195 13.90 2.17 -11.35
C ASP A 195 13.39 0.79 -10.94
N GLY A 196 12.11 0.54 -11.16
CA GLY A 196 11.46 -0.72 -10.81
C GLY A 196 10.00 -0.56 -10.42
N LEU A 197 9.41 -1.64 -9.88
CA LEU A 197 8.00 -1.73 -9.57
C LEU A 197 7.48 -0.54 -8.73
N ILE A 198 8.20 -0.14 -7.68
CA ILE A 198 7.73 0.93 -6.80
C ILE A 198 7.68 2.28 -7.55
N LYS A 199 8.68 2.56 -8.40
CA LYS A 199 8.69 3.76 -9.23
C LYS A 199 7.57 3.73 -10.28
N GLU A 200 7.32 2.56 -10.89
CA GLU A 200 6.21 2.34 -11.81
C GLU A 200 4.83 2.59 -11.14
N MET A 201 4.69 2.25 -9.84
CA MET A 201 3.47 2.49 -9.07
C MET A 201 3.25 3.98 -8.72
N ILE A 202 4.27 4.81 -8.80
CA ILE A 202 4.19 6.25 -8.51
C ILE A 202 3.80 7.03 -9.77
N GLN A 203 4.27 6.61 -10.94
CA GLN A 203 4.00 7.25 -12.24
C GLN A 203 2.57 7.07 -12.72
#